data_8e956450727402eac5c902be13bbbff8
#
_entry.id   8e956450727402eac5c902be13bbbff8
#
_cell.length_a   1.000
_cell.length_b   1.000
_cell.length_c   1.000
_cell.angle_alpha   90.00
_cell.angle_beta   90.00
_cell.angle_gamma   90.00
#
_symmetry.space_group_name_H-M   'P 1'
#
loop_
_entity.id
_entity.type
_entity.pdbx_description
1 polymer ?
#
loop_
_entity_poly.entity_id
_entity_poly.type
_entity_poly.pdbx_seq_one_letter_code
_entity_poly.pdbx_strand_id
1 'polypeptide(L)'
;MATRNEAPALMAIHPGSILKEELMERGISQKDFAKRIEMQPSHLSEIIKGKRSITKQVADKLEEALGIPSIDWVNLQIRFDYDTQENEERQIAEKKAYEEYQEYNAIFDIKTLASRANFSSTLYSESIAFLKSEFMLPEPAKLSIQTTGLFKKSAKVGKDPRMIMTWMLLARRF
;
A
#
# COMPACT_ATOMS: atom_id res chain seq x y z
N MET A 1 -11.81 12.60 2.66
CA MET A 1 -12.44 11.26 2.74
C MET A 1 -11.33 10.27 2.49
N ALA A 2 -10.85 9.59 3.53
CA ALA A 2 -9.89 8.50 3.35
C ALA A 2 -10.55 7.42 2.49
N THR A 3 -9.93 7.06 1.41
CA THR A 3 -10.38 5.96 0.55
C THR A 3 -10.27 4.68 1.39
N ARG A 4 -11.34 3.95 1.49
CA ARG A 4 -11.63 2.82 2.41
C ARG A 4 -10.68 1.61 2.30
N ASN A 5 -9.59 1.72 1.54
CA ASN A 5 -8.79 0.57 1.08
C ASN A 5 -7.30 0.86 0.93
N GLU A 6 -6.73 1.72 1.76
CA GLU A 6 -5.27 1.82 1.80
C GLU A 6 -4.74 0.81 2.83
N ALA A 7 -3.90 -0.11 2.39
CA ALA A 7 -3.10 -0.92 3.30
C ALA A 7 -2.33 0.03 4.23
N PRO A 8 -2.27 -0.23 5.55
CA PRO A 8 -1.51 0.63 6.45
C PRO A 8 -0.06 0.71 5.94
N ALA A 9 0.31 1.89 5.45
CA ALA A 9 1.65 2.14 4.96
C ALA A 9 2.63 2.05 6.13
N LEU A 10 3.78 1.42 5.91
CA LEU A 10 4.90 1.55 6.81
C LEU A 10 5.29 3.03 6.88
N MET A 11 5.61 3.53 8.07
CA MET A 11 5.98 4.92 8.27
C MET A 11 7.40 5.14 7.76
N ALA A 12 7.55 5.27 6.43
CA ALA A 12 8.84 5.55 5.79
C ALA A 12 9.25 7.00 6.09
N ILE A 13 10.14 7.17 7.08
CA ILE A 13 10.66 8.48 7.50
C ILE A 13 11.99 8.73 6.79
N HIS A 14 12.00 9.72 5.87
CA HIS A 14 13.23 10.10 5.18
C HIS A 14 14.22 10.75 6.15
N PRO A 15 15.53 10.39 6.14
CA PRO A 15 16.53 10.95 7.06
C PRO A 15 16.70 12.47 6.92
N GLY A 16 16.29 13.06 5.80
CA GLY A 16 16.24 14.50 5.62
C GLY A 16 15.29 15.24 6.57
N SER A 17 14.20 14.59 7.01
CA SER A 17 13.29 15.16 8.02
C SER A 17 13.97 15.20 9.39
N ILE A 18 14.71 14.14 9.74
CA ILE A 18 15.50 14.07 10.99
C ILE A 18 16.60 15.14 10.96
N LEU A 19 17.29 15.30 9.83
CA LEU A 19 18.27 16.36 9.65
C LEU A 19 17.65 17.76 9.85
N LYS A 20 16.45 17.97 9.33
CA LYS A 20 15.72 19.24 9.52
C LYS A 20 15.46 19.54 11.00
N GLU A 21 14.96 18.54 11.73
CA GLU A 21 14.68 18.65 13.17
C GLU A 21 15.96 18.94 13.96
N GLU A 22 17.04 18.22 13.68
CA GLU A 22 18.35 18.43 14.31
C GLU A 22 18.90 19.86 14.09
N LEU A 23 18.76 20.38 12.87
CA LEU A 23 19.17 21.76 12.58
C LEU A 23 18.30 22.79 13.31
N MET A 24 17.00 22.53 13.42
CA MET A 24 16.06 23.39 14.15
C MET A 24 16.37 23.41 15.65
N GLU A 25 16.60 22.27 16.27
CA GLU A 25 16.94 22.16 17.69
C GLU A 25 18.25 22.88 18.04
N ARG A 26 19.23 22.83 17.14
CA ARG A 26 20.50 23.53 17.29
C ARG A 26 20.45 25.00 16.87
N GLY A 27 19.33 25.50 16.38
CA GLY A 27 19.18 26.88 15.91
C GLY A 27 20.04 27.21 14.68
N ILE A 28 20.41 26.21 13.87
CA ILE A 28 21.27 26.38 12.69
C ILE A 28 20.41 26.56 11.44
N SER A 29 20.63 27.67 10.71
CA SER A 29 19.93 27.87 9.43
C SER A 29 20.44 26.91 8.36
N GLN A 30 19.54 26.44 7.47
CA GLN A 30 19.92 25.58 6.35
C GLN A 30 21.02 26.19 5.47
N LYS A 31 21.00 27.53 5.29
CA LYS A 31 21.98 28.25 4.48
C LYS A 31 23.36 28.22 5.13
N ASP A 32 23.44 28.45 6.43
CA ASP A 32 24.71 28.44 7.16
C ASP A 32 25.25 27.03 7.28
N PHE A 33 24.37 26.05 7.50
CA PHE A 33 24.75 24.65 7.54
C PHE A 33 25.31 24.17 6.19
N ALA A 34 24.65 24.52 5.07
CA ALA A 34 25.14 24.19 3.72
C ALA A 34 26.55 24.73 3.48
N LYS A 35 26.82 25.97 3.92
CA LYS A 35 28.15 26.57 3.89
C LYS A 35 29.17 25.76 4.72
N ARG A 36 28.77 25.38 5.93
CA ARG A 36 29.64 24.67 6.88
C ARG A 36 30.09 23.30 6.34
N ILE A 37 29.19 22.56 5.66
CA ILE A 37 29.49 21.25 5.09
C ILE A 37 29.94 21.32 3.61
N GLU A 38 30.24 22.50 3.12
CA GLU A 38 30.65 22.73 1.73
C GLU A 38 29.70 22.07 0.72
N MET A 39 28.41 22.32 0.88
CA MET A 39 27.34 21.81 0.01
C MET A 39 26.55 22.95 -0.59
N GLN A 40 26.08 22.76 -1.83
CA GLN A 40 25.14 23.71 -2.44
C GLN A 40 23.84 23.78 -1.63
N PRO A 41 23.33 24.99 -1.31
CA PRO A 41 22.08 25.13 -0.54
C PRO A 41 20.88 24.42 -1.17
N SER A 42 20.82 24.37 -2.51
CA SER A 42 19.78 23.62 -3.25
C SER A 42 19.87 22.14 -2.99
N HIS A 43 21.07 21.57 -2.98
CA HIS A 43 21.30 20.15 -2.70
C HIS A 43 20.87 19.77 -1.26
N LEU A 44 21.28 20.57 -0.27
CA LEU A 44 20.82 20.37 1.12
C LEU A 44 19.29 20.46 1.23
N SER A 45 18.68 21.45 0.56
CA SER A 45 17.22 21.61 0.54
C SER A 45 16.50 20.39 -0.08
N GLU A 46 17.06 19.78 -1.11
CA GLU A 46 16.53 18.56 -1.72
C GLU A 46 16.60 17.36 -0.76
N ILE A 47 17.70 17.20 -0.02
CA ILE A 47 17.85 16.17 1.01
C ILE A 47 16.81 16.37 2.11
N ILE A 48 16.70 17.58 2.64
CA ILE A 48 15.75 17.91 3.71
C ILE A 48 14.29 17.68 3.30
N LYS A 49 13.97 17.89 2.01
CA LYS A 49 12.64 17.64 1.45
C LYS A 49 12.39 16.18 1.05
N GLY A 50 13.35 15.29 1.29
CA GLY A 50 13.23 13.88 0.90
C GLY A 50 13.31 13.63 -0.61
N LYS A 51 13.78 14.59 -1.39
CA LYS A 51 13.91 14.47 -2.86
C LYS A 51 15.26 13.87 -3.29
N ARG A 52 16.20 13.76 -2.37
CA ARG A 52 17.54 13.25 -2.61
C ARG A 52 18.04 12.47 -1.40
N SER A 53 18.58 11.30 -1.66
CA SER A 53 19.12 10.40 -0.64
C SER A 53 20.38 10.96 0.03
N ILE A 54 20.60 10.55 1.28
CA ILE A 54 21.85 10.77 2.00
C ILE A 54 22.86 9.69 1.56
N THR A 55 23.80 10.06 0.73
CA THR A 55 24.92 9.18 0.33
C THR A 55 25.94 9.07 1.45
N LYS A 56 26.85 8.06 1.38
CA LYS A 56 27.96 7.94 2.34
C LYS A 56 28.76 9.24 2.46
N GLN A 57 29.09 9.88 1.34
CA GLN A 57 29.85 11.15 1.34
C GLN A 57 29.09 12.28 2.07
N VAL A 58 27.78 12.35 1.92
CA VAL A 58 26.93 13.29 2.66
C VAL A 58 26.92 12.94 4.13
N ALA A 59 26.74 11.65 4.47
CA ALA A 59 26.75 11.17 5.84
C ALA A 59 28.05 11.50 6.58
N ASP A 60 29.21 11.34 5.92
CA ASP A 60 30.52 11.68 6.48
C ASP A 60 30.60 13.20 6.82
N LYS A 61 30.11 14.07 5.94
CA LYS A 61 30.02 15.51 6.18
C LYS A 61 29.07 15.88 7.32
N LEU A 62 27.95 15.14 7.44
CA LEU A 62 27.02 15.32 8.54
C LEU A 62 27.63 14.90 9.88
N GLU A 63 28.40 13.81 9.92
CA GLU A 63 29.14 13.39 11.11
C GLU A 63 30.14 14.46 11.55
N GLU A 64 30.95 14.98 10.62
CA GLU A 64 31.93 16.03 10.93
C GLU A 64 31.26 17.30 11.47
N ALA A 65 30.11 17.68 10.92
CA ALA A 65 29.42 18.91 11.28
C ALA A 65 28.54 18.80 12.53
N LEU A 66 27.88 17.66 12.75
CA LEU A 66 26.88 17.45 13.79
C LEU A 66 27.34 16.51 14.91
N GLY A 67 28.39 15.71 14.68
CA GLY A 67 28.87 14.70 15.61
C GLY A 67 27.99 13.45 15.70
N ILE A 68 27.05 13.28 14.77
CA ILE A 68 26.22 12.08 14.67
C ILE A 68 26.92 11.13 13.70
N PRO A 69 27.19 9.87 14.09
CA PRO A 69 27.96 8.93 13.26
C PRO A 69 27.40 8.77 11.85
N SER A 70 28.27 8.76 10.85
CA SER A 70 27.86 8.62 9.43
C SER A 70 27.10 7.32 9.17
N ILE A 71 27.43 6.27 9.92
CA ILE A 71 26.73 4.97 9.81
C ILE A 71 25.25 5.09 10.20
N ASP A 72 24.89 5.94 11.15
CA ASP A 72 23.49 6.11 11.56
C ASP A 72 22.69 6.77 10.45
N TRP A 73 23.24 7.78 9.77
CA TRP A 73 22.61 8.41 8.61
C TRP A 73 22.41 7.43 7.46
N VAL A 74 23.41 6.59 7.20
CA VAL A 74 23.32 5.55 6.15
C VAL A 74 22.27 4.51 6.50
N ASN A 75 22.22 4.05 7.74
CA ASN A 75 21.20 3.09 8.20
C ASN A 75 19.78 3.66 8.12
N LEU A 76 19.59 4.94 8.46
CA LEU A 76 18.30 5.62 8.29
C LEU A 76 17.87 5.68 6.82
N GLN A 77 18.82 5.94 5.91
CA GLN A 77 18.52 5.94 4.47
C GLN A 77 18.15 4.55 3.97
N ILE A 78 18.91 3.52 4.34
CA ILE A 78 18.62 2.13 3.95
C ILE A 78 17.23 1.71 4.45
N ARG A 79 16.89 2.05 5.68
CA ARG A 79 15.57 1.75 6.23
C ARG A 79 14.45 2.47 5.50
N PHE A 80 14.64 3.75 5.19
CA PHE A 80 13.68 4.52 4.40
C PHE A 80 13.47 3.90 3.02
N ASP A 81 14.54 3.54 2.32
CA ASP A 81 14.49 2.94 0.99
C ASP A 81 13.74 1.60 1.03
N TYR A 82 14.02 0.76 2.04
CA TYR A 82 13.33 -0.52 2.25
C TYR A 82 11.82 -0.32 2.52
N ASP A 83 11.47 0.54 3.48
CA ASP A 83 10.07 0.80 3.85
C ASP A 83 9.28 1.39 2.67
N THR A 84 9.93 2.22 1.85
CA THR A 84 9.33 2.81 0.65
C THR A 84 9.04 1.75 -0.40
N GLN A 85 10.02 0.88 -0.69
CA GLN A 85 9.86 -0.22 -1.63
C GLN A 85 8.74 -1.17 -1.19
N GLU A 86 8.71 -1.54 0.08
CA GLU A 86 7.66 -2.43 0.62
C GLU A 86 6.26 -1.80 0.50
N ASN A 87 6.14 -0.49 0.73
CA ASN A 87 4.88 0.23 0.54
C ASN A 87 4.44 0.22 -0.93
N GLU A 88 5.37 0.43 -1.88
CA GLU A 88 5.06 0.37 -3.31
C GLU A 88 4.60 -1.03 -3.74
N GLU A 89 5.28 -2.08 -3.30
CA GLU A 89 4.90 -3.47 -3.57
C GLU A 89 3.51 -3.80 -3.02
N ARG A 90 3.20 -3.35 -1.80
CA ARG A 90 1.88 -3.51 -1.18
C ARG A 90 0.80 -2.78 -1.97
N GLN A 91 1.05 -1.56 -2.42
CA GLN A 91 0.10 -0.80 -3.24
C GLN A 91 -0.18 -1.48 -4.58
N ILE A 92 0.86 -2.01 -5.24
CA ILE A 92 0.72 -2.76 -6.49
C ILE A 92 -0.10 -4.03 -6.27
N ALA A 93 0.19 -4.78 -5.20
CA ALA A 93 -0.55 -5.99 -4.85
C ALA A 93 -2.03 -5.70 -4.54
N GLU A 94 -2.30 -4.63 -3.79
CA GLU A 94 -3.65 -4.23 -3.44
C GLU A 94 -4.45 -3.73 -4.65
N LYS A 95 -3.81 -3.01 -5.58
CA LYS A 95 -4.42 -2.62 -6.84
C LYS A 95 -4.81 -3.84 -7.68
N LYS A 96 -3.93 -4.82 -7.79
CA LYS A 96 -4.22 -6.08 -8.49
C LYS A 96 -5.38 -6.84 -7.83
N ALA A 97 -5.38 -6.90 -6.51
CA ALA A 97 -6.45 -7.53 -5.75
C ALA A 97 -7.79 -6.79 -5.93
N TYR A 98 -7.77 -5.46 -6.04
CA TYR A 98 -8.96 -4.68 -6.36
C TYR A 98 -9.55 -5.06 -7.73
N GLU A 99 -8.72 -5.19 -8.76
CA GLU A 99 -9.16 -5.61 -10.10
C GLU A 99 -9.83 -6.99 -10.03
N GLU A 100 -9.20 -7.95 -9.39
CA GLU A 100 -9.74 -9.30 -9.19
C GLU A 100 -11.04 -9.29 -8.34
N TYR A 101 -11.09 -8.45 -7.30
CA TYR A 101 -12.31 -8.25 -6.50
C TYR A 101 -13.47 -7.76 -7.34
N GLN A 102 -13.24 -6.84 -8.28
CA GLN A 102 -14.29 -6.35 -9.18
C GLN A 102 -14.80 -7.46 -10.10
N GLU A 103 -13.93 -8.33 -10.58
CA GLU A 103 -14.32 -9.49 -11.38
C GLU A 103 -15.22 -10.46 -10.60
N TYR A 104 -14.87 -10.79 -9.35
CA TYR A 104 -15.73 -11.60 -8.48
C TYR A 104 -17.03 -10.86 -8.14
N ASN A 105 -16.98 -9.57 -7.88
CA ASN A 105 -18.15 -8.77 -7.53
C ASN A 105 -19.15 -8.62 -8.72
N ALA A 106 -18.67 -8.80 -9.93
CA ALA A 106 -19.55 -8.89 -11.10
C ALA A 106 -20.36 -10.21 -11.14
N ILE A 107 -19.87 -11.27 -10.49
CA ILE A 107 -20.48 -12.60 -10.48
C ILE A 107 -21.27 -12.86 -9.19
N PHE A 108 -20.75 -12.43 -8.05
CA PHE A 108 -21.32 -12.64 -6.72
C PHE A 108 -21.59 -11.33 -6.00
N ASP A 109 -22.53 -11.31 -5.08
CA ASP A 109 -22.63 -10.27 -4.06
C ASP A 109 -21.65 -10.58 -2.92
N ILE A 110 -20.41 -10.05 -3.06
CA ILE A 110 -19.32 -10.30 -2.11
C ILE A 110 -19.67 -9.82 -0.70
N LYS A 111 -20.43 -8.72 -0.58
CA LYS A 111 -20.85 -8.19 0.73
C LYS A 111 -21.73 -9.20 1.47
N THR A 112 -22.65 -9.83 0.76
CA THR A 112 -23.49 -10.88 1.34
C THR A 112 -22.66 -12.12 1.71
N LEU A 113 -21.69 -12.55 0.88
CA LEU A 113 -20.80 -13.66 1.21
C LEU A 113 -19.99 -13.37 2.46
N ALA A 114 -19.34 -12.22 2.52
CA ALA A 114 -18.54 -11.79 3.67
C ALA A 114 -19.37 -11.72 4.96
N SER A 115 -20.55 -11.08 4.90
CA SER A 115 -21.47 -10.99 6.04
C SER A 115 -21.93 -12.35 6.55
N ARG A 116 -22.25 -13.28 5.67
CA ARG A 116 -22.70 -14.64 6.05
C ARG A 116 -21.59 -15.48 6.64
N ALA A 117 -20.35 -15.24 6.23
CA ALA A 117 -19.17 -15.90 6.79
C ALA A 117 -18.55 -15.16 7.98
N ASN A 118 -19.19 -14.08 8.45
CA ASN A 118 -18.73 -13.24 9.55
C ASN A 118 -17.30 -12.70 9.31
N PHE A 119 -17.01 -12.33 8.06
CA PHE A 119 -15.73 -11.78 7.64
C PHE A 119 -15.83 -10.29 7.34
N SER A 120 -14.82 -9.54 7.76
CA SER A 120 -14.68 -8.11 7.45
C SER A 120 -13.21 -7.77 7.27
N SER A 121 -12.89 -7.10 6.17
CA SER A 121 -11.58 -6.50 5.93
C SER A 121 -11.71 -5.19 5.16
N THR A 122 -10.74 -4.31 5.35
CA THR A 122 -10.59 -3.08 4.57
C THR A 122 -9.70 -3.29 3.35
N LEU A 123 -8.96 -4.42 3.28
CA LEU A 123 -8.04 -4.77 2.21
C LEU A 123 -8.71 -5.69 1.19
N TYR A 124 -8.51 -5.41 -0.10
CA TYR A 124 -8.98 -6.27 -1.18
C TYR A 124 -8.21 -7.59 -1.24
N SER A 125 -6.90 -7.55 -1.00
CA SER A 125 -6.03 -8.72 -0.94
C SER A 125 -6.51 -9.76 0.07
N GLU A 126 -6.86 -9.33 1.28
CA GLU A 126 -7.44 -10.19 2.31
C GLU A 126 -8.82 -10.70 1.93
N SER A 127 -9.65 -9.84 1.32
CA SER A 127 -10.99 -10.21 0.86
C SER A 127 -10.92 -11.29 -0.24
N ILE A 128 -9.98 -11.18 -1.17
CA ILE A 128 -9.75 -12.17 -2.22
C ILE A 128 -9.21 -13.46 -1.64
N ALA A 129 -8.22 -13.40 -0.75
CA ALA A 129 -7.67 -14.58 -0.09
C ALA A 129 -8.77 -15.34 0.68
N PHE A 130 -9.62 -14.61 1.41
CA PHE A 130 -10.77 -15.18 2.10
C PHE A 130 -11.77 -15.85 1.15
N LEU A 131 -12.17 -15.18 0.07
CA LEU A 131 -13.11 -15.73 -0.91
C LEU A 131 -12.58 -17.02 -1.54
N LYS A 132 -11.31 -17.03 -1.93
CA LYS A 132 -10.66 -18.21 -2.53
C LYS A 132 -10.57 -19.38 -1.55
N SER A 133 -10.18 -19.13 -0.31
CA SER A 133 -10.01 -20.18 0.71
C SER A 133 -11.34 -20.69 1.24
N GLU A 134 -12.25 -19.79 1.62
CA GLU A 134 -13.49 -20.14 2.30
C GLU A 134 -14.54 -20.76 1.36
N PHE A 135 -14.62 -20.26 0.13
CA PHE A 135 -15.60 -20.74 -0.86
C PHE A 135 -14.97 -21.58 -1.99
N MET A 136 -13.67 -21.88 -1.91
CA MET A 136 -12.93 -22.64 -2.93
C MET A 136 -13.15 -22.09 -4.34
N LEU A 137 -13.20 -20.77 -4.47
CA LEU A 137 -13.49 -20.13 -5.74
C LEU A 137 -12.30 -20.27 -6.70
N PRO A 138 -12.55 -20.75 -7.93
CA PRO A 138 -11.54 -20.72 -8.98
C PRO A 138 -11.36 -19.29 -9.49
N GLU A 139 -10.34 -19.06 -10.31
CA GLU A 139 -10.10 -17.77 -10.94
C GLU A 139 -11.35 -17.23 -11.66
N PRO A 140 -11.63 -15.92 -11.60
CA PRO A 140 -12.87 -15.32 -12.14
C PRO A 140 -13.13 -15.65 -13.60
N ALA A 141 -12.09 -15.72 -14.43
CA ALA A 141 -12.18 -16.07 -15.84
C ALA A 141 -12.83 -17.45 -16.08
N LYS A 142 -12.58 -18.43 -15.20
CA LYS A 142 -13.20 -19.76 -15.28
C LYS A 142 -14.66 -19.74 -14.86
N LEU A 143 -15.05 -18.82 -13.97
CA LEU A 143 -16.44 -18.67 -13.51
C LEU A 143 -17.32 -17.99 -14.55
N SER A 144 -16.81 -16.99 -15.26
CA SER A 144 -17.60 -16.20 -16.22
C SER A 144 -18.18 -17.04 -17.35
N ILE A 145 -17.45 -18.07 -17.81
CA ILE A 145 -17.91 -18.98 -18.88
C ILE A 145 -19.10 -19.85 -18.42
N GLN A 146 -19.09 -20.30 -17.15
CA GLN A 146 -20.12 -21.15 -16.59
C GLN A 146 -21.42 -20.42 -16.25
N THR A 147 -21.32 -19.10 -15.97
CA THR A 147 -22.41 -18.29 -15.43
C THR A 147 -23.24 -17.55 -16.49
N THR A 148 -22.72 -17.38 -17.71
CA THR A 148 -23.36 -16.59 -18.78
C THR A 148 -24.82 -17.06 -19.10
N GLY A 149 -25.10 -18.34 -19.03
CA GLY A 149 -26.44 -18.90 -19.24
C GLY A 149 -27.42 -18.58 -18.09
N LEU A 150 -26.93 -18.52 -16.88
CA LEU A 150 -27.71 -18.20 -15.65
C LEU A 150 -28.08 -16.72 -15.61
N PHE A 151 -27.18 -15.84 -16.00
CA PHE A 151 -27.43 -14.39 -16.06
C PHE A 151 -28.57 -14.07 -17.06
N LYS A 152 -28.60 -14.72 -18.21
CA LYS A 152 -29.69 -14.54 -19.19
C LYS A 152 -31.07 -15.00 -18.67
N LYS A 153 -31.12 -16.05 -17.84
CA LYS A 153 -32.37 -16.53 -17.23
C LYS A 153 -32.85 -15.64 -16.10
N SER A 154 -31.94 -15.15 -15.26
CA SER A 154 -32.29 -14.30 -14.10
C SER A 154 -32.77 -12.91 -14.49
N ALA A 155 -32.21 -12.32 -15.56
CA ALA A 155 -32.67 -11.04 -16.10
C ALA A 155 -34.16 -11.08 -16.53
N LYS A 156 -34.67 -12.23 -16.99
CA LYS A 156 -36.10 -12.42 -17.30
C LYS A 156 -37.00 -12.44 -16.07
N VAL A 157 -36.45 -12.71 -14.88
CA VAL A 157 -37.21 -12.83 -13.61
C VAL A 157 -37.12 -11.57 -12.79
N GLY A 158 -36.37 -10.56 -13.25
CA GLY A 158 -36.19 -9.26 -12.52
C GLY A 158 -35.38 -9.36 -11.22
N LYS A 159 -34.64 -10.45 -11.03
CA LYS A 159 -33.74 -10.64 -9.85
C LYS A 159 -32.30 -10.36 -10.23
N ASP A 160 -31.55 -9.76 -9.32
CA ASP A 160 -30.09 -9.58 -9.50
C ASP A 160 -29.41 -10.96 -9.67
N PRO A 161 -28.77 -11.20 -10.80
CA PRO A 161 -28.12 -12.50 -11.07
C PRO A 161 -27.02 -12.82 -10.05
N ARG A 162 -26.34 -11.82 -9.53
CA ARG A 162 -25.30 -12.00 -8.51
C ARG A 162 -25.87 -12.61 -7.22
N MET A 163 -27.04 -12.19 -6.81
CA MET A 163 -27.73 -12.75 -5.63
C MET A 163 -28.02 -14.24 -5.83
N ILE A 164 -28.46 -14.64 -7.02
CA ILE A 164 -28.71 -16.06 -7.33
C ILE A 164 -27.43 -16.87 -7.23
N MET A 165 -26.35 -16.37 -7.84
CA MET A 165 -25.04 -17.03 -7.79
C MET A 165 -24.49 -17.12 -6.35
N THR A 166 -24.67 -16.07 -5.58
CA THR A 166 -24.30 -16.02 -4.15
C THR A 166 -25.04 -17.08 -3.34
N TRP A 167 -26.36 -17.20 -3.51
CA TRP A 167 -27.16 -18.21 -2.83
C TRP A 167 -26.83 -19.64 -3.27
N MET A 168 -26.54 -19.86 -4.55
CA MET A 168 -26.09 -21.16 -5.05
C MET A 168 -24.74 -21.58 -4.44
N LEU A 169 -23.83 -20.63 -4.24
CA LEU A 169 -22.55 -20.87 -3.61
C LEU A 169 -22.73 -21.21 -2.11
N LEU A 170 -23.54 -20.45 -1.40
CA LEU A 170 -23.85 -20.69 0.02
C LEU A 170 -24.57 -22.04 0.21
N ALA A 171 -25.49 -22.41 -0.67
CA ALA A 171 -26.23 -23.67 -0.57
C ALA A 171 -25.36 -24.94 -0.81
N ARG A 172 -24.22 -24.82 -1.47
CA ARG A 172 -23.26 -25.93 -1.63
C ARG A 172 -22.47 -26.25 -0.36
N ARG A 173 -22.49 -25.33 0.63
CA ARG A 173 -21.75 -25.45 1.87
C ARG A 173 -22.52 -26.19 2.97
N PHE A 174 -23.82 -26.30 2.82
CA PHE A 174 -24.73 -27.03 3.71
C PHE A 174 -25.31 -28.26 3.01
#